data_ced83a50621cfa579d04c07902dec142
#
_entry.id   ced83a50621cfa579d04c07902dec142
#
_cell.length_a   1.000
_cell.length_b   1.000
_cell.length_c   1.000
_cell.angle_alpha   90.00
_cell.angle_beta   90.00
_cell.angle_gamma   90.00
#
_symmetry.space_group_name_H-M   'P 1'
#
loop_
_entity.id
_entity.type
_entity.pdbx_description
1 polymer ?
#
loop_
_entity_poly.entity_id
_entity_poly.type
_entity_poly.pdbx_seq_one_letter_code
_entity_poly.pdbx_strand_id
1 'polypeptide(L)'
;MALFDLRGRDFITTRDFTREELEYLIQMSMDLKKMWYSGIRVKPLEGKAIALLFKKPSTRTRNSFQAAVYRLGGFSVYMRPDELQLKRGEPIKDTARVLDRYYDALVIRTFGQDEIVEYARWMKNPVVNALSDEEHPCQAMADLMTIKEKFGYWEGLKLVYTGDVWNVAHSLIATAPVFGMDLTLAVPPGYEPLEEIWKFAEQEAARRGTKLEIVHDLKEAVKGADVVYANTWWSMGKPEETKEKRKKDFAPFTVTPEVMSLAKEHAIFMHCLPAYRGNEMTDEVIEGKWSVVFDQAENRLWTEAAILAAIIR
;
A
#
# COMPACT_ATOMS: atom_id res chain seq x y z
N MET A 1 7.48 -8.00 25.31
CA MET A 1 7.93 -9.24 24.63
C MET A 1 7.36 -9.18 23.23
N ALA A 2 8.17 -9.23 22.17
CA ALA A 2 7.64 -9.23 20.80
C ALA A 2 6.79 -10.51 20.63
N LEU A 3 5.51 -10.36 20.27
CA LEU A 3 4.61 -11.47 20.04
C LEU A 3 5.06 -12.36 18.87
N PHE A 4 5.78 -11.75 17.90
CA PHE A 4 6.27 -12.41 16.70
C PHE A 4 7.74 -12.05 16.44
N ASP A 5 8.53 -13.03 16.03
CA ASP A 5 9.90 -12.79 15.52
C ASP A 5 9.86 -12.73 13.99
N LEU A 6 9.82 -11.51 13.45
CA LEU A 6 9.79 -11.25 12.01
C LEU A 6 11.18 -10.94 11.44
N ARG A 7 12.23 -10.98 12.27
CA ARG A 7 13.59 -10.63 11.86
C ARG A 7 14.15 -11.51 10.75
N GLY A 8 14.60 -10.86 9.71
CA GLY A 8 15.17 -11.51 8.52
C GLY A 8 14.11 -11.98 7.51
N ARG A 9 12.82 -11.70 7.75
CA ARG A 9 11.76 -11.96 6.76
C ARG A 9 11.70 -10.84 5.74
N ASP A 10 11.42 -11.19 4.51
CA ASP A 10 11.08 -10.23 3.46
C ASP A 10 9.65 -9.70 3.64
N PHE A 11 9.40 -8.49 3.16
CA PHE A 11 8.05 -7.92 3.08
C PHE A 11 7.70 -7.63 1.63
N ILE A 12 7.41 -8.67 0.86
CA ILE A 12 7.16 -8.60 -0.60
C ILE A 12 5.66 -8.48 -0.88
N THR A 13 4.85 -9.24 -0.19
CA THR A 13 3.39 -9.23 -0.25
C THR A 13 2.80 -9.39 1.15
N THR A 14 1.63 -8.83 1.40
CA THR A 14 0.90 -9.06 2.65
C THR A 14 0.41 -10.49 2.79
N ARG A 15 0.31 -11.23 1.68
CA ARG A 15 -0.12 -12.64 1.64
C ARG A 15 0.85 -13.61 2.33
N ASP A 16 2.12 -13.20 2.52
CA ASP A 16 3.13 -13.99 3.23
C ASP A 16 3.03 -13.89 4.76
N PHE A 17 2.08 -13.10 5.27
CA PHE A 17 1.90 -12.83 6.70
C PHE A 17 0.52 -13.27 7.17
N THR A 18 0.45 -13.77 8.40
CA THR A 18 -0.85 -14.00 9.05
C THR A 18 -1.52 -12.68 9.41
N ARG A 19 -2.84 -12.72 9.63
CA ARG A 19 -3.58 -11.56 10.13
C ARG A 19 -2.94 -10.99 11.40
N GLU A 20 -2.61 -11.87 12.33
CA GLU A 20 -2.06 -11.51 13.64
C GLU A 20 -0.68 -10.82 13.50
N GLU A 21 0.16 -11.26 12.55
CA GLU A 21 1.43 -10.60 12.24
C GLU A 21 1.23 -9.21 11.63
N LEU A 22 0.25 -9.07 10.72
CA LEU A 22 -0.09 -7.77 10.13
C LEU A 22 -0.70 -6.82 11.19
N GLU A 23 -1.58 -7.30 12.07
CA GLU A 23 -2.12 -6.53 13.19
C GLU A 23 -1.01 -6.07 14.15
N TYR A 24 -0.04 -6.95 14.43
CA TYR A 24 1.13 -6.60 15.24
C TYR A 24 1.93 -5.45 14.60
N LEU A 25 2.18 -5.50 13.30
CA LEU A 25 2.86 -4.42 12.57
C LEU A 25 2.06 -3.10 12.60
N ILE A 26 0.73 -3.16 12.45
CA ILE A 26 -0.13 -1.97 12.55
C ILE A 26 -0.10 -1.41 13.97
N GLN A 27 -0.19 -2.24 15.00
CA GLN A 27 -0.11 -1.78 16.39
C GLN A 27 1.24 -1.13 16.67
N MET A 28 2.35 -1.74 16.24
CA MET A 28 3.68 -1.14 16.35
C MET A 28 3.77 0.22 15.64
N SER A 29 3.12 0.35 14.49
CA SER A 29 3.07 1.61 13.74
C SER A 29 2.38 2.73 14.55
N MET A 30 1.23 2.40 15.16
CA MET A 30 0.48 3.31 16.02
C MET A 30 1.28 3.70 17.26
N ASP A 31 1.98 2.75 17.87
CA ASP A 31 2.82 2.98 19.04
C ASP A 31 4.02 3.90 18.71
N LEU A 32 4.71 3.64 17.60
CA LEU A 32 5.81 4.49 17.11
C LEU A 32 5.33 5.91 16.82
N LYS A 33 4.17 6.07 16.18
CA LYS A 33 3.53 7.36 15.93
C LYS A 33 3.24 8.09 17.23
N LYS A 34 2.60 7.43 18.20
CA LYS A 34 2.28 7.97 19.52
C LYS A 34 3.54 8.37 20.28
N MET A 35 4.56 7.52 20.34
CA MET A 35 5.84 7.81 21.00
C MET A 35 6.47 9.07 20.41
N TRP A 36 6.52 9.17 19.08
CA TRP A 36 7.11 10.32 18.39
C TRP A 36 6.43 11.64 18.77
N TYR A 37 5.10 11.68 18.73
CA TYR A 37 4.34 12.90 19.08
C TYR A 37 4.35 13.19 20.58
N SER A 38 4.62 12.20 21.43
CA SER A 38 4.85 12.39 22.88
C SER A 38 6.30 12.77 23.22
N GLY A 39 7.15 13.03 22.22
CA GLY A 39 8.55 13.41 22.47
C GLY A 39 9.50 12.24 22.75
N ILE A 40 9.01 11.00 22.80
CA ILE A 40 9.81 9.79 23.04
C ILE A 40 10.50 9.40 21.73
N ARG A 41 11.82 9.23 21.79
CA ARG A 41 12.65 8.85 20.64
C ARG A 41 13.22 7.45 20.86
N VAL A 42 12.83 6.52 19.99
CA VAL A 42 13.40 5.16 19.96
C VAL A 42 14.25 5.01 18.71
N LYS A 43 15.33 4.27 18.79
CA LYS A 43 16.31 4.13 17.70
C LYS A 43 16.61 2.66 17.36
N PRO A 44 15.61 1.86 17.03
CA PRO A 44 15.83 0.44 16.73
C PRO A 44 16.71 0.19 15.51
N LEU A 45 16.94 1.18 14.65
CA LEU A 45 17.81 1.10 13.48
C LEU A 45 19.13 1.85 13.67
N GLU A 46 19.55 2.15 14.92
CA GLU A 46 20.84 2.78 15.16
C GLU A 46 21.99 1.92 14.61
N GLY A 47 22.86 2.53 13.80
CA GLY A 47 23.95 1.85 13.12
C GLY A 47 23.54 1.03 11.88
N LYS A 48 22.27 1.01 11.49
CA LYS A 48 21.75 0.30 10.33
C LYS A 48 21.74 1.17 9.08
N ALA A 49 22.08 0.57 7.94
CA ALA A 49 22.06 1.19 6.62
C ALA A 49 21.05 0.52 5.69
N ILE A 50 20.15 1.29 5.10
CA ILE A 50 19.07 0.79 4.25
C ILE A 50 19.23 1.31 2.82
N ALA A 51 19.24 0.41 1.84
CA ALA A 51 19.24 0.74 0.42
C ALA A 51 17.81 1.02 -0.06
N LEU A 52 17.60 2.12 -0.79
CA LEU A 52 16.34 2.47 -1.42
C LEU A 52 16.53 2.48 -2.95
N LEU A 53 16.25 1.38 -3.64
CA LEU A 53 16.40 1.22 -5.07
C LEU A 53 15.09 1.47 -5.81
N PHE A 54 14.99 2.60 -6.51
CA PHE A 54 13.75 3.04 -7.14
C PHE A 54 13.91 3.21 -8.65
N LYS A 55 13.25 2.34 -9.42
CA LYS A 55 13.14 2.43 -10.88
C LYS A 55 12.02 3.35 -11.36
N LYS A 56 11.05 3.64 -10.48
CA LYS A 56 9.95 4.57 -10.75
C LYS A 56 10.03 5.78 -9.83
N PRO A 57 9.79 7.02 -10.33
CA PRO A 57 9.77 8.19 -9.46
C PRO A 57 8.70 8.07 -8.37
N SER A 58 8.99 8.63 -7.21
CA SER A 58 8.06 8.61 -6.08
C SER A 58 8.32 9.78 -5.13
N THR A 59 7.30 10.60 -4.91
CA THR A 59 7.34 11.65 -3.89
C THR A 59 7.11 11.05 -2.50
N ARG A 60 6.03 10.30 -2.32
CA ARG A 60 5.61 9.77 -1.00
C ARG A 60 6.51 8.66 -0.52
N THR A 61 6.60 7.56 -1.24
CA THR A 61 7.33 6.36 -0.82
C THR A 61 8.81 6.63 -0.56
N ARG A 62 9.48 7.44 -1.41
CA ARG A 62 10.87 7.82 -1.16
C ARG A 62 11.01 8.59 0.15
N ASN A 63 10.22 9.65 0.32
CA ASN A 63 10.35 10.53 1.47
C ASN A 63 9.87 9.86 2.76
N SER A 64 8.81 9.03 2.73
CA SER A 64 8.33 8.30 3.91
C SER A 64 9.37 7.30 4.41
N PHE A 65 9.97 6.48 3.53
CA PHE A 65 11.06 5.57 3.92
C PHE A 65 12.29 6.31 4.44
N GLN A 66 12.74 7.38 3.77
CA GLN A 66 13.89 8.15 4.25
C GLN A 66 13.61 8.77 5.64
N ALA A 67 12.42 9.34 5.82
CA ALA A 67 12.02 9.90 7.12
C ALA A 67 11.85 8.81 8.19
N ALA A 68 11.28 7.64 7.85
CA ALA A 68 11.14 6.51 8.76
C ALA A 68 12.51 6.02 9.26
N VAL A 69 13.44 5.76 8.34
CA VAL A 69 14.80 5.33 8.67
C VAL A 69 15.50 6.35 9.57
N TYR A 70 15.42 7.63 9.22
CA TYR A 70 16.00 8.71 10.05
C TYR A 70 15.39 8.75 11.45
N ARG A 71 14.06 8.68 11.56
CA ARG A 71 13.37 8.72 12.87
C ARG A 71 13.72 7.53 13.75
N LEU A 72 14.04 6.39 13.16
CA LEU A 72 14.46 5.19 13.88
C LEU A 72 15.97 5.12 14.14
N GLY A 73 16.74 6.16 13.79
CA GLY A 73 18.18 6.27 14.04
C GLY A 73 19.08 5.64 13.01
N GLY A 74 18.52 5.18 11.89
CA GLY A 74 19.26 4.56 10.78
C GLY A 74 19.72 5.56 9.72
N PHE A 75 20.39 5.02 8.71
CA PHE A 75 20.85 5.74 7.52
C PHE A 75 20.27 5.11 6.25
N SER A 76 19.87 5.93 5.28
CA SER A 76 19.34 5.43 4.00
C SER A 76 20.09 6.02 2.81
N VAL A 77 20.31 5.16 1.80
CA VAL A 77 20.90 5.55 0.51
C VAL A 77 19.86 5.37 -0.58
N TYR A 78 19.51 6.47 -1.24
CA TYR A 78 18.64 6.43 -2.40
C TYR A 78 19.46 6.17 -3.67
N MET A 79 19.06 5.15 -4.43
CA MET A 79 19.73 4.72 -5.65
C MET A 79 18.76 4.72 -6.82
N ARG A 80 19.23 5.21 -7.95
CA ARG A 80 18.54 5.12 -9.23
C ARG A 80 19.24 4.09 -10.12
N PRO A 81 18.49 3.35 -10.96
CA PRO A 81 19.10 2.35 -11.84
C PRO A 81 20.14 2.90 -12.82
N ASP A 82 19.93 4.16 -13.24
CA ASP A 82 20.85 4.85 -14.16
C ASP A 82 22.19 5.23 -13.50
N GLU A 83 22.29 5.18 -12.18
CA GLU A 83 23.49 5.39 -11.39
C GLU A 83 24.22 4.06 -11.05
N LEU A 84 23.59 2.91 -11.36
CA LEU A 84 24.09 1.58 -11.07
C LEU A 84 24.55 0.83 -12.34
N GLN A 85 25.31 -0.24 -12.16
CA GLN A 85 25.79 -1.08 -13.27
C GLN A 85 24.66 -1.92 -13.91
N LEU A 86 23.48 -1.99 -13.29
CA LEU A 86 22.25 -2.53 -13.87
C LEU A 86 21.97 -1.99 -15.28
N LYS A 87 22.23 -0.67 -15.49
CA LYS A 87 22.12 -0.03 -16.81
C LYS A 87 23.05 -0.65 -17.86
N ARG A 88 24.16 -1.25 -17.44
CA ARG A 88 25.14 -1.91 -18.31
C ARG A 88 24.93 -3.40 -18.46
N GLY A 89 23.81 -3.93 -17.91
CA GLY A 89 23.47 -5.34 -18.00
C GLY A 89 24.03 -6.20 -16.88
N GLU A 90 24.46 -5.62 -15.74
CA GLU A 90 24.80 -6.40 -14.56
C GLU A 90 23.58 -7.21 -14.11
N PRO A 91 23.75 -8.54 -13.91
CA PRO A 91 22.63 -9.37 -13.44
C PRO A 91 22.15 -8.97 -12.04
N ILE A 92 20.86 -9.06 -11.79
CA ILE A 92 20.26 -8.77 -10.46
C ILE A 92 20.95 -9.54 -9.36
N LYS A 93 21.25 -10.83 -9.58
CA LYS A 93 21.94 -11.70 -8.62
C LYS A 93 23.30 -11.17 -8.15
N ASP A 94 24.04 -10.45 -9.00
CA ASP A 94 25.35 -9.91 -8.64
C ASP A 94 25.18 -8.59 -7.88
N THR A 95 24.32 -7.70 -8.34
CA THR A 95 23.94 -6.49 -7.62
C THR A 95 23.37 -6.82 -6.23
N ALA A 96 22.46 -7.79 -6.13
CA ALA A 96 21.85 -8.22 -4.87
C ALA A 96 22.90 -8.70 -3.85
N ARG A 97 23.85 -9.55 -4.28
CA ARG A 97 24.92 -10.07 -3.41
C ARG A 97 25.89 -9.00 -2.94
N VAL A 98 26.10 -7.95 -3.72
CA VAL A 98 26.92 -6.80 -3.34
C VAL A 98 26.17 -5.94 -2.32
N LEU A 99 24.91 -5.59 -2.62
CA LEU A 99 24.09 -4.78 -1.72
C LEU A 99 23.85 -5.48 -0.37
N ASP A 100 23.68 -6.81 -0.37
CA ASP A 100 23.53 -7.62 0.85
C ASP A 100 24.73 -7.53 1.82
N ARG A 101 25.91 -7.14 1.33
CA ARG A 101 27.10 -6.93 2.17
C ARG A 101 27.26 -5.50 2.68
N TYR A 102 26.53 -4.57 2.10
CA TYR A 102 26.66 -3.15 2.44
C TYR A 102 25.49 -2.64 3.27
N TYR A 103 24.32 -3.27 3.12
CA TYR A 103 23.07 -2.79 3.68
C TYR A 103 22.36 -3.85 4.50
N ASP A 104 21.68 -3.42 5.56
CA ASP A 104 20.88 -4.28 6.44
C ASP A 104 19.49 -4.60 5.87
N ALA A 105 19.03 -3.86 4.88
CA ALA A 105 17.81 -4.13 4.12
C ALA A 105 17.82 -3.44 2.75
N LEU A 106 17.05 -3.99 1.81
CA LEU A 106 16.77 -3.38 0.51
C LEU A 106 15.28 -3.04 0.41
N VAL A 107 14.97 -1.78 0.15
CA VAL A 107 13.62 -1.31 -0.21
C VAL A 107 13.61 -1.07 -1.70
N ILE A 108 12.77 -1.79 -2.43
CA ILE A 108 12.75 -1.74 -3.90
C ILE A 108 11.39 -1.30 -4.45
N ARG A 109 11.41 -0.35 -5.39
CA ARG A 109 10.26 0.09 -6.17
C ARG A 109 10.57 -0.11 -7.64
N THR A 110 9.85 -1.01 -8.29
CA THR A 110 10.15 -1.45 -9.66
C THR A 110 8.89 -1.67 -10.48
N PHE A 111 9.02 -2.34 -11.63
CA PHE A 111 7.92 -2.77 -12.50
C PHE A 111 7.48 -4.20 -12.14
N GLY A 112 8.26 -5.21 -12.48
CA GLY A 112 7.88 -6.62 -12.26
C GLY A 112 8.03 -7.05 -10.80
N GLN A 113 7.07 -7.83 -10.33
CA GLN A 113 7.12 -8.48 -9.01
C GLN A 113 8.25 -9.53 -8.96
N ASP A 114 8.47 -10.23 -10.07
CA ASP A 114 9.52 -11.24 -10.25
C ASP A 114 10.93 -10.67 -9.97
N GLU A 115 11.16 -9.42 -10.31
CA GLU A 115 12.41 -8.74 -10.01
C GLU A 115 12.64 -8.60 -8.49
N ILE A 116 11.59 -8.26 -7.74
CA ILE A 116 11.68 -8.16 -6.27
C ILE A 116 11.98 -9.53 -5.66
N VAL A 117 11.29 -10.55 -6.15
CA VAL A 117 11.51 -11.95 -5.73
C VAL A 117 12.93 -12.40 -6.05
N GLU A 118 13.50 -11.98 -7.19
CA GLU A 118 14.88 -12.31 -7.52
C GLU A 118 15.87 -11.66 -6.55
N TYR A 119 15.70 -10.38 -6.19
CA TYR A 119 16.51 -9.74 -5.13
C TYR A 119 16.42 -10.51 -3.81
N ALA A 120 15.22 -10.83 -3.34
CA ALA A 120 14.99 -11.57 -2.11
C ALA A 120 15.67 -12.95 -2.13
N ARG A 121 15.66 -13.62 -3.27
CA ARG A 121 16.34 -14.93 -3.44
C ARG A 121 17.86 -14.87 -3.22
N TRP A 122 18.51 -13.74 -3.57
CA TRP A 122 19.95 -13.59 -3.53
C TRP A 122 20.48 -12.80 -2.34
N MET A 123 19.61 -12.17 -1.57
CA MET A 123 19.94 -11.46 -0.35
C MET A 123 19.64 -12.33 0.88
N LYS A 124 20.39 -12.12 1.95
CA LYS A 124 20.14 -12.67 3.30
C LYS A 124 19.46 -11.65 4.19
N ASN A 125 19.69 -10.38 3.89
CA ASN A 125 19.04 -9.26 4.56
C ASN A 125 17.68 -8.98 3.90
N PRO A 126 16.69 -8.49 4.67
CA PRO A 126 15.32 -8.33 4.22
C PRO A 126 15.17 -7.46 2.96
N VAL A 127 14.25 -7.88 2.09
CA VAL A 127 13.79 -7.11 0.93
C VAL A 127 12.35 -6.65 1.16
N VAL A 128 12.10 -5.36 0.94
CA VAL A 128 10.78 -4.72 1.10
C VAL A 128 10.25 -4.27 -0.25
N ASN A 129 9.07 -4.72 -0.61
CA ASN A 129 8.33 -4.24 -1.78
C ASN A 129 7.74 -2.86 -1.50
N ALA A 130 8.39 -1.81 -1.98
CA ALA A 130 7.87 -0.45 -1.90
C ALA A 130 6.80 -0.13 -2.97
N LEU A 131 6.76 -0.87 -4.05
CA LEU A 131 5.75 -0.98 -5.09
C LEU A 131 6.28 -1.83 -6.26
N SER A 132 5.44 -2.71 -6.77
CA SER A 132 5.56 -3.31 -8.10
C SER A 132 4.33 -2.95 -8.96
N ASP A 133 4.24 -3.52 -10.16
CA ASP A 133 3.03 -3.44 -10.98
C ASP A 133 1.90 -4.31 -10.42
N GLU A 134 2.22 -5.36 -9.68
CA GLU A 134 1.25 -6.28 -9.11
C GLU A 134 0.73 -5.83 -7.75
N GLU A 135 1.61 -5.34 -6.86
CA GLU A 135 1.23 -5.01 -5.48
C GLU A 135 1.88 -3.74 -4.95
N HIS A 136 1.23 -3.14 -3.94
CA HIS A 136 1.75 -2.05 -3.13
C HIS A 136 1.48 -2.32 -1.64
N PRO A 137 2.15 -3.33 -1.04
CA PRO A 137 1.82 -3.82 0.31
C PRO A 137 2.00 -2.74 1.40
N CYS A 138 3.02 -1.88 1.27
CA CYS A 138 3.22 -0.77 2.21
C CYS A 138 2.07 0.25 2.19
N GLN A 139 1.37 0.41 1.05
CA GLN A 139 0.18 1.25 0.98
C GLN A 139 -0.98 0.59 1.72
N ALA A 140 -1.26 -0.68 1.47
CA ALA A 140 -2.33 -1.39 2.15
C ALA A 140 -2.17 -1.39 3.68
N MET A 141 -0.94 -1.50 4.19
CA MET A 141 -0.67 -1.38 5.63
C MET A 141 -1.04 0.00 6.18
N ALA A 142 -0.73 1.07 5.44
CA ALA A 142 -1.11 2.43 5.83
C ALA A 142 -2.64 2.65 5.75
N ASP A 143 -3.29 2.04 4.77
CA ASP A 143 -4.74 2.08 4.62
C ASP A 143 -5.42 1.39 5.81
N LEU A 144 -4.98 0.19 6.16
CA LEU A 144 -5.47 -0.55 7.32
C LEU A 144 -5.23 0.21 8.64
N MET A 145 -4.05 0.81 8.82
CA MET A 145 -3.76 1.65 9.99
C MET A 145 -4.70 2.85 10.06
N THR A 146 -4.94 3.52 8.93
CA THR A 146 -5.84 4.69 8.86
C THR A 146 -7.27 4.31 9.21
N ILE A 147 -7.78 3.20 8.67
CA ILE A 147 -9.10 2.66 9.02
C ILE A 147 -9.17 2.37 10.52
N LYS A 148 -8.15 1.71 11.09
CA LYS A 148 -8.07 1.43 12.53
C LYS A 148 -8.08 2.69 13.38
N GLU A 149 -7.35 3.74 12.99
CA GLU A 149 -7.34 5.02 13.70
C GLU A 149 -8.71 5.72 13.68
N LYS A 150 -9.48 5.59 12.57
CA LYS A 150 -10.76 6.28 12.42
C LYS A 150 -11.94 5.51 13.03
N PHE A 151 -11.93 4.19 12.95
CA PHE A 151 -13.06 3.34 13.42
C PHE A 151 -12.75 2.57 14.70
N GLY A 152 -11.49 2.30 15.01
CA GLY A 152 -11.10 1.45 16.14
C GLY A 152 -11.11 -0.05 15.83
N TYR A 153 -11.67 -0.49 14.71
CA TYR A 153 -11.81 -1.89 14.28
C TYR A 153 -11.82 -1.99 12.75
N TRP A 154 -11.85 -3.20 12.21
CA TRP A 154 -11.98 -3.48 10.77
C TRP A 154 -13.19 -4.35 10.47
N GLU A 155 -13.48 -5.33 11.33
CA GLU A 155 -14.51 -6.35 11.11
C GLU A 155 -15.89 -5.74 10.83
N GLY A 156 -16.52 -6.18 9.74
CA GLY A 156 -17.86 -5.75 9.34
C GLY A 156 -17.92 -4.36 8.69
N LEU A 157 -16.78 -3.67 8.49
CA LEU A 157 -16.75 -2.46 7.70
C LEU A 157 -16.90 -2.81 6.21
N LYS A 158 -17.65 -1.98 5.48
CA LYS A 158 -17.77 -2.05 4.02
C LYS A 158 -16.82 -1.06 3.38
N LEU A 159 -15.82 -1.59 2.65
CA LEU A 159 -14.90 -0.82 1.83
C LEU A 159 -15.33 -0.90 0.37
N VAL A 160 -15.52 0.25 -0.26
CA VAL A 160 -15.77 0.39 -1.69
C VAL A 160 -14.54 1.00 -2.35
N TYR A 161 -13.96 0.29 -3.30
CA TYR A 161 -12.85 0.78 -4.11
C TYR A 161 -13.32 1.14 -5.51
N THR A 162 -12.87 2.28 -6.04
CA THR A 162 -13.08 2.69 -7.43
C THR A 162 -11.79 3.26 -8.03
N GLY A 163 -11.54 2.96 -9.29
CA GLY A 163 -10.34 3.36 -10.03
C GLY A 163 -9.68 2.19 -10.75
N ASP A 164 -8.46 2.39 -11.27
CA ASP A 164 -7.72 1.34 -11.96
C ASP A 164 -7.46 0.15 -11.02
N VAL A 165 -7.89 -1.04 -11.44
CA VAL A 165 -7.62 -2.28 -10.70
C VAL A 165 -6.19 -2.73 -11.02
N TRP A 166 -5.25 -2.21 -10.24
CA TRP A 166 -3.82 -2.41 -10.37
C TRP A 166 -3.20 -2.62 -8.98
N ASN A 167 -1.92 -2.43 -8.83
CA ASN A 167 -1.17 -2.75 -7.63
C ASN A 167 -1.82 -2.35 -6.28
N VAL A 168 -2.39 -1.14 -6.16
CA VAL A 168 -3.06 -0.71 -4.91
C VAL A 168 -4.35 -1.50 -4.70
N ALA A 169 -5.16 -1.66 -5.75
CA ALA A 169 -6.37 -2.48 -5.67
C ALA A 169 -6.04 -3.93 -5.29
N HIS A 170 -5.01 -4.52 -5.93
CA HIS A 170 -4.60 -5.88 -5.64
C HIS A 170 -4.21 -6.07 -4.16
N SER A 171 -3.45 -5.13 -3.59
CA SER A 171 -3.09 -5.21 -2.17
C SER A 171 -4.28 -5.00 -1.24
N LEU A 172 -5.27 -4.15 -1.60
CA LEU A 172 -6.52 -4.02 -0.85
C LEU A 172 -7.39 -5.27 -0.97
N ILE A 173 -7.49 -5.87 -2.17
CA ILE A 173 -8.19 -7.14 -2.41
C ILE A 173 -7.59 -8.24 -1.54
N ALA A 174 -6.26 -8.31 -1.44
CA ALA A 174 -5.58 -9.30 -0.62
C ALA A 174 -5.77 -9.08 0.89
N THR A 175 -5.98 -7.84 1.34
CA THR A 175 -5.99 -7.53 2.78
C THR A 175 -7.39 -7.34 3.37
N ALA A 176 -8.34 -6.75 2.64
CA ALA A 176 -9.65 -6.42 3.18
C ALA A 176 -10.39 -7.65 3.75
N PRO A 177 -10.51 -8.79 3.02
CA PRO A 177 -11.14 -9.98 3.57
C PRO A 177 -10.38 -10.56 4.77
N VAL A 178 -9.04 -10.53 4.75
CA VAL A 178 -8.20 -11.02 5.88
C VAL A 178 -8.52 -10.27 7.16
N PHE A 179 -8.85 -8.98 7.08
CA PHE A 179 -9.24 -8.15 8.22
C PHE A 179 -10.75 -8.15 8.51
N GLY A 180 -11.52 -9.01 7.84
CA GLY A 180 -12.95 -9.14 8.10
C GLY A 180 -13.79 -8.00 7.54
N MET A 181 -13.29 -7.28 6.53
CA MET A 181 -14.03 -6.23 5.83
C MET A 181 -14.72 -6.78 4.59
N ASP A 182 -15.92 -6.29 4.32
CA ASP A 182 -16.56 -6.47 3.03
C ASP A 182 -15.86 -5.57 2.00
N LEU A 183 -15.56 -6.11 0.82
CA LEU A 183 -14.94 -5.36 -0.27
C LEU A 183 -15.81 -5.37 -1.53
N THR A 184 -16.16 -4.19 -2.01
CA THR A 184 -16.82 -3.98 -3.29
C THR A 184 -15.90 -3.22 -4.24
N LEU A 185 -15.56 -3.80 -5.38
CA LEU A 185 -14.90 -3.10 -6.48
C LEU A 185 -15.96 -2.43 -7.37
N ALA A 186 -16.04 -1.11 -7.38
CA ALA A 186 -16.89 -0.34 -8.26
C ALA A 186 -16.12 0.11 -9.48
N VAL A 187 -16.17 -0.66 -10.56
CA VAL A 187 -15.35 -0.46 -11.76
C VAL A 187 -16.13 -0.76 -13.05
N PRO A 188 -15.75 -0.16 -14.19
CA PRO A 188 -16.36 -0.52 -15.49
C PRO A 188 -16.08 -1.98 -15.85
N PRO A 189 -16.90 -2.63 -16.70
CA PRO A 189 -16.59 -3.94 -17.26
C PRO A 189 -15.25 -3.95 -18.02
N GLY A 190 -14.47 -5.03 -17.88
CA GLY A 190 -13.15 -5.17 -18.51
C GLY A 190 -11.97 -4.65 -17.70
N TYR A 191 -12.20 -4.35 -16.42
CA TYR A 191 -11.17 -3.89 -15.47
C TYR A 191 -11.12 -4.79 -14.24
N GLU A 192 -11.11 -6.11 -14.48
CA GLU A 192 -11.06 -7.11 -13.42
C GLU A 192 -9.64 -7.23 -12.83
N PRO A 193 -9.51 -7.68 -11.56
CA PRO A 193 -8.22 -7.93 -10.91
C PRO A 193 -7.52 -9.17 -11.49
N LEU A 194 -6.23 -9.34 -11.14
CA LEU A 194 -5.51 -10.58 -11.41
C LEU A 194 -6.22 -11.77 -10.74
N GLU A 195 -6.42 -12.83 -11.51
CA GLU A 195 -7.20 -14.01 -11.10
C GLU A 195 -6.65 -14.66 -9.82
N GLU A 196 -5.33 -14.74 -9.70
CA GLU A 196 -4.69 -15.36 -8.52
C GLU A 196 -4.95 -14.56 -7.22
N ILE A 197 -4.96 -13.22 -7.31
CA ILE A 197 -5.22 -12.34 -6.17
C ILE A 197 -6.70 -12.40 -5.80
N TRP A 198 -7.58 -12.43 -6.79
CA TRP A 198 -9.01 -12.57 -6.57
C TRP A 198 -9.37 -13.90 -5.91
N LYS A 199 -8.81 -15.02 -6.39
CA LYS A 199 -8.99 -16.34 -5.78
C LYS A 199 -8.50 -16.42 -4.34
N PHE A 200 -7.36 -15.80 -4.04
CA PHE A 200 -6.87 -15.69 -2.67
C PHE A 200 -7.90 -14.96 -1.79
N ALA A 201 -8.40 -13.82 -2.27
CA ALA A 201 -9.38 -13.02 -1.54
C ALA A 201 -10.71 -13.75 -1.34
N GLU A 202 -11.19 -14.51 -2.34
CA GLU A 202 -12.39 -15.36 -2.22
C GLU A 202 -12.24 -16.43 -1.13
N GLN A 203 -11.06 -17.04 -1.03
CA GLN A 203 -10.78 -18.03 0.02
C GLN A 203 -10.80 -17.39 1.41
N GLU A 204 -10.20 -16.22 1.57
CA GLU A 204 -10.20 -15.49 2.84
C GLU A 204 -11.60 -14.95 3.18
N ALA A 205 -12.34 -14.46 2.20
CA ALA A 205 -13.72 -14.01 2.38
C ALA A 205 -14.63 -15.16 2.84
N ALA A 206 -14.52 -16.33 2.20
CA ALA A 206 -15.28 -17.52 2.60
C ALA A 206 -14.92 -17.98 4.03
N ARG A 207 -13.63 -17.92 4.40
CA ARG A 207 -13.16 -18.29 5.74
C ARG A 207 -13.71 -17.37 6.83
N ARG A 208 -13.92 -16.09 6.53
CA ARG A 208 -14.31 -15.06 7.50
C ARG A 208 -15.75 -14.60 7.39
N GLY A 209 -16.47 -15.09 6.38
CA GLY A 209 -17.88 -14.73 6.17
C GLY A 209 -18.07 -13.30 5.67
N THR A 210 -17.07 -12.73 4.99
CA THR A 210 -17.13 -11.39 4.38
C THR A 210 -17.61 -11.48 2.93
N LYS A 211 -18.09 -10.34 2.41
CA LYS A 211 -18.50 -10.22 1.01
C LYS A 211 -17.34 -9.70 0.16
N LEU A 212 -17.21 -10.28 -1.03
CA LEU A 212 -16.28 -9.82 -2.06
C LEU A 212 -17.05 -9.75 -3.37
N GLU A 213 -17.17 -8.57 -3.96
CA GLU A 213 -17.99 -8.38 -5.16
C GLU A 213 -17.42 -7.33 -6.11
N ILE A 214 -17.78 -7.45 -7.39
CA ILE A 214 -17.53 -6.43 -8.42
C ILE A 214 -18.88 -5.87 -8.85
N VAL A 215 -19.00 -4.54 -8.85
CA VAL A 215 -20.23 -3.82 -9.21
C VAL A 215 -19.92 -2.76 -10.26
N HIS A 216 -20.74 -2.68 -11.31
CA HIS A 216 -20.52 -1.75 -12.41
C HIS A 216 -21.34 -0.46 -12.29
N ASP A 217 -21.77 -0.12 -11.08
CA ASP A 217 -22.46 1.11 -10.73
C ASP A 217 -21.92 1.65 -9.41
N LEU A 218 -21.24 2.81 -9.46
CA LEU A 218 -20.63 3.43 -8.28
C LEU A 218 -21.66 3.81 -7.22
N LYS A 219 -22.82 4.33 -7.63
CA LYS A 219 -23.86 4.79 -6.70
C LYS A 219 -24.46 3.61 -5.93
N GLU A 220 -24.68 2.48 -6.60
CA GLU A 220 -25.16 1.26 -5.94
C GLU A 220 -24.07 0.69 -5.00
N ALA A 221 -22.81 0.67 -5.46
CA ALA A 221 -21.70 0.16 -4.66
C ALA A 221 -21.51 0.93 -3.35
N VAL A 222 -21.61 2.27 -3.40
CA VAL A 222 -21.32 3.15 -2.25
C VAL A 222 -22.41 3.12 -1.19
N LYS A 223 -23.64 2.67 -1.50
CA LYS A 223 -24.73 2.57 -0.51
C LYS A 223 -24.29 1.79 0.74
N GLY A 224 -24.37 2.47 1.89
CA GLY A 224 -24.00 1.90 3.18
C GLY A 224 -22.50 1.61 3.35
N ALA A 225 -21.61 2.18 2.54
CA ALA A 225 -20.19 2.08 2.71
C ALA A 225 -19.69 2.82 3.96
N ASP A 226 -18.70 2.27 4.63
CA ASP A 226 -17.93 2.90 5.71
C ASP A 226 -16.69 3.61 5.14
N VAL A 227 -16.09 3.02 4.10
CA VAL A 227 -14.89 3.55 3.44
C VAL A 227 -15.12 3.61 1.94
N VAL A 228 -14.91 4.78 1.35
CA VAL A 228 -14.89 4.99 -0.10
C VAL A 228 -13.45 5.32 -0.49
N TYR A 229 -12.83 4.41 -1.26
CA TYR A 229 -11.45 4.53 -1.69
C TYR A 229 -11.41 4.79 -3.20
N ALA A 230 -10.95 5.97 -3.60
CA ALA A 230 -10.71 6.26 -5.02
C ALA A 230 -9.23 6.11 -5.37
N ASN A 231 -8.96 5.70 -6.60
CA ASN A 231 -7.62 5.69 -7.17
C ASN A 231 -7.64 6.20 -8.61
N THR A 232 -6.48 6.62 -9.11
CA THR A 232 -6.32 7.09 -10.48
C THR A 232 -6.87 6.08 -11.49
N TRP A 233 -7.44 6.58 -12.58
CA TRP A 233 -7.98 5.75 -13.66
C TRP A 233 -6.90 5.22 -14.60
N TRP A 234 -5.72 5.82 -14.55
CA TRP A 234 -4.58 5.44 -15.36
C TRP A 234 -3.31 5.41 -14.50
N SER A 235 -2.91 4.20 -14.13
CA SER A 235 -1.77 3.97 -13.24
C SER A 235 -0.44 4.12 -13.97
N MET A 236 0.59 4.48 -13.21
CA MET A 236 1.96 4.59 -13.72
C MET A 236 2.44 3.24 -14.28
N GLY A 237 2.93 3.24 -15.51
CA GLY A 237 3.37 2.03 -16.23
C GLY A 237 2.35 1.50 -17.23
N LYS A 238 1.12 2.03 -17.25
CA LYS A 238 0.13 1.70 -18.29
C LYS A 238 0.45 2.41 -19.60
N PRO A 239 0.17 1.78 -20.76
CA PRO A 239 0.39 2.39 -22.08
C PRO A 239 -0.40 3.69 -22.24
N GLU A 240 0.25 4.75 -22.74
CA GLU A 240 -0.36 6.08 -22.86
C GLU A 240 -1.59 6.09 -23.78
N GLU A 241 -1.59 5.25 -24.82
CA GLU A 241 -2.70 5.10 -25.77
C GLU A 241 -3.99 4.59 -25.09
N THR A 242 -3.91 3.99 -23.91
CA THR A 242 -5.08 3.51 -23.17
C THR A 242 -5.75 4.60 -22.33
N LYS A 243 -5.09 5.73 -22.14
CA LYS A 243 -5.50 6.79 -21.20
C LYS A 243 -6.86 7.41 -21.51
N GLU A 244 -7.08 7.77 -22.76
CA GLU A 244 -8.35 8.42 -23.16
C GLU A 244 -9.53 7.43 -23.11
N LYS A 245 -9.32 6.16 -23.47
CA LYS A 245 -10.33 5.12 -23.30
C LYS A 245 -10.68 4.96 -21.82
N ARG A 246 -9.69 4.87 -20.94
CA ARG A 246 -9.87 4.73 -19.49
C ARG A 246 -10.61 5.91 -18.89
N LYS A 247 -10.27 7.13 -19.27
CA LYS A 247 -11.00 8.33 -18.83
C LYS A 247 -12.47 8.28 -19.21
N LYS A 248 -12.79 7.82 -20.41
CA LYS A 248 -14.16 7.67 -20.87
C LYS A 248 -14.91 6.59 -20.09
N ASP A 249 -14.29 5.42 -19.92
CA ASP A 249 -14.91 4.29 -19.24
C ASP A 249 -15.14 4.59 -17.75
N PHE A 250 -14.21 5.25 -17.09
CA PHE A 250 -14.27 5.57 -15.66
C PHE A 250 -15.01 6.90 -15.34
N ALA A 251 -15.36 7.73 -16.32
CA ALA A 251 -16.06 8.99 -16.05
C ALA A 251 -17.33 8.84 -15.16
N PRO A 252 -18.16 7.76 -15.30
CA PRO A 252 -19.30 7.52 -14.40
C PRO A 252 -18.91 7.15 -12.97
N PHE A 253 -17.64 6.88 -12.71
CA PHE A 253 -17.10 6.43 -11.42
C PHE A 253 -16.39 7.54 -10.65
N THR A 254 -16.63 8.80 -11.00
CA THR A 254 -16.15 9.97 -10.24
C THR A 254 -16.83 10.04 -8.87
N VAL A 255 -16.04 10.10 -7.81
CA VAL A 255 -16.56 10.31 -6.45
C VAL A 255 -16.85 11.79 -6.25
N THR A 256 -18.13 12.13 -6.11
CA THR A 256 -18.65 13.49 -5.86
C THR A 256 -19.28 13.58 -4.49
N PRO A 257 -19.63 14.78 -3.97
CA PRO A 257 -20.39 14.92 -2.72
C PRO A 257 -21.71 14.14 -2.74
N GLU A 258 -22.40 14.08 -3.88
CA GLU A 258 -23.64 13.30 -4.05
C GLU A 258 -23.37 11.80 -3.88
N VAL A 259 -22.26 11.29 -4.44
CA VAL A 259 -21.86 9.89 -4.25
C VAL A 259 -21.54 9.62 -2.79
N MET A 260 -20.74 10.48 -2.13
CA MET A 260 -20.41 10.35 -0.71
C MET A 260 -21.65 10.41 0.19
N SER A 261 -22.71 11.15 -0.19
CA SER A 261 -23.95 11.23 0.57
C SER A 261 -24.75 9.91 0.61
N LEU A 262 -24.46 8.96 -0.28
CA LEU A 262 -25.07 7.62 -0.31
C LEU A 262 -24.38 6.64 0.67
N ALA A 263 -23.15 6.96 1.09
CA ALA A 263 -22.45 6.22 2.11
C ALA A 263 -23.02 6.48 3.51
N LYS A 264 -22.53 5.77 4.52
CA LYS A 264 -22.91 6.04 5.91
C LYS A 264 -22.49 7.45 6.33
N GLU A 265 -23.18 8.03 7.32
CA GLU A 265 -22.90 9.38 7.81
C GLU A 265 -21.44 9.56 8.28
N HIS A 266 -20.89 8.53 8.89
CA HIS A 266 -19.51 8.49 9.40
C HIS A 266 -18.49 8.00 8.37
N ALA A 267 -18.88 7.80 7.12
CA ALA A 267 -17.98 7.29 6.09
C ALA A 267 -16.77 8.19 5.87
N ILE A 268 -15.65 7.57 5.56
CA ILE A 268 -14.40 8.27 5.21
C ILE A 268 -14.07 8.10 3.73
N PHE A 269 -13.41 9.11 3.17
CA PHE A 269 -12.84 9.08 1.82
C PHE A 269 -11.33 8.90 1.89
N MET A 270 -10.80 7.95 1.11
CA MET A 270 -9.39 7.61 1.03
C MET A 270 -8.87 7.69 -0.41
N HIS A 271 -7.58 7.99 -0.55
CA HIS A 271 -6.87 8.01 -1.83
C HIS A 271 -5.35 7.92 -1.61
N CYS A 272 -4.66 7.01 -2.29
CA CYS A 272 -3.22 6.82 -2.11
C CYS A 272 -2.33 7.95 -2.66
N LEU A 273 -2.90 8.88 -3.42
CA LEU A 273 -2.19 9.95 -4.14
C LEU A 273 -1.17 9.41 -5.18
N PRO A 274 -0.87 10.16 -6.27
CA PRO A 274 -1.41 11.48 -6.63
C PRO A 274 -2.87 11.42 -7.04
N ALA A 275 -3.62 12.46 -6.73
CA ALA A 275 -5.03 12.61 -7.05
C ALA A 275 -5.23 13.58 -8.22
N TYR A 276 -6.10 13.22 -9.16
CA TYR A 276 -6.43 14.07 -10.32
C TYR A 276 -7.86 14.59 -10.14
N ARG A 277 -7.96 15.75 -9.47
CA ARG A 277 -9.23 16.42 -9.21
C ARG A 277 -10.02 16.67 -10.49
N GLY A 278 -11.30 16.35 -10.47
CA GLY A 278 -12.16 16.38 -11.65
C GLY A 278 -12.18 15.08 -12.48
N ASN A 279 -11.31 14.12 -12.14
CA ASN A 279 -11.34 12.77 -12.67
C ASN A 279 -11.96 11.82 -11.61
N GLU A 280 -11.14 11.06 -10.89
CA GLU A 280 -11.61 10.04 -9.94
C GLU A 280 -12.33 10.59 -8.72
N MET A 281 -12.14 11.88 -8.39
CA MET A 281 -12.93 12.59 -7.36
C MET A 281 -12.96 14.08 -7.65
N THR A 282 -13.91 14.79 -7.01
CA THR A 282 -13.96 16.24 -7.05
C THR A 282 -13.12 16.87 -5.94
N ASP A 283 -12.83 18.17 -6.09
CA ASP A 283 -12.08 18.93 -5.08
C ASP A 283 -12.82 18.97 -3.72
N GLU A 284 -14.15 19.10 -3.76
CA GLU A 284 -14.99 19.15 -2.57
C GLU A 284 -14.96 17.86 -1.75
N VAL A 285 -14.67 16.70 -2.39
CA VAL A 285 -14.55 15.43 -1.70
C VAL A 285 -13.18 15.31 -1.03
N ILE A 286 -12.09 15.57 -1.77
CA ILE A 286 -10.74 15.38 -1.24
C ILE A 286 -10.35 16.43 -0.19
N GLU A 287 -10.90 17.65 -0.27
CA GLU A 287 -10.71 18.71 0.72
C GLU A 287 -11.86 18.78 1.75
N GLY A 288 -12.87 17.94 1.58
CA GLY A 288 -14.09 17.96 2.39
C GLY A 288 -13.98 17.15 3.70
N LYS A 289 -15.10 17.15 4.42
CA LYS A 289 -15.22 16.52 5.75
C LYS A 289 -14.99 15.00 5.79
N TRP A 290 -15.11 14.33 4.65
CA TRP A 290 -14.94 12.87 4.54
C TRP A 290 -13.47 12.47 4.40
N SER A 291 -12.64 13.40 3.92
CA SER A 291 -11.26 13.10 3.52
C SER A 291 -10.35 12.82 4.71
N VAL A 292 -9.67 11.66 4.63
CA VAL A 292 -8.58 11.29 5.53
C VAL A 292 -7.27 11.04 4.75
N VAL A 293 -7.21 11.57 3.53
CA VAL A 293 -6.14 11.30 2.56
C VAL A 293 -4.75 11.69 3.08
N PHE A 294 -4.65 12.79 3.83
CA PHE A 294 -3.35 13.24 4.37
C PHE A 294 -2.94 12.48 5.63
N ASP A 295 -3.91 12.05 6.46
CA ASP A 295 -3.64 11.12 7.57
C ASP A 295 -3.15 9.77 7.02
N GLN A 296 -3.80 9.27 5.95
CA GLN A 296 -3.41 8.08 5.21
C GLN A 296 -1.99 8.21 4.64
N ALA A 297 -1.66 9.36 4.05
CA ALA A 297 -0.33 9.61 3.52
C ALA A 297 0.75 9.69 4.63
N GLU A 298 0.42 10.26 5.79
CA GLU A 298 1.29 10.25 6.97
C GLU A 298 1.53 8.84 7.48
N ASN A 299 0.49 8.02 7.55
CA ASN A 299 0.58 6.65 8.06
C ASN A 299 1.52 5.76 7.25
N ARG A 300 1.82 6.11 5.99
CA ARG A 300 2.89 5.47 5.21
C ARG A 300 4.22 5.47 5.94
N LEU A 301 4.59 6.61 6.54
CA LEU A 301 5.83 6.72 7.28
C LEU A 301 5.86 5.77 8.48
N TRP A 302 4.77 5.68 9.21
CA TRP A 302 4.72 4.90 10.44
C TRP A 302 4.66 3.40 10.20
N THR A 303 3.91 2.97 9.18
CA THR A 303 3.86 1.55 8.80
C THR A 303 5.18 1.09 8.18
N GLU A 304 5.82 1.90 7.35
CA GLU A 304 7.15 1.62 6.82
C GLU A 304 8.21 1.56 7.95
N ALA A 305 8.10 2.45 8.95
CA ALA A 305 8.95 2.41 10.15
C ALA A 305 8.78 1.11 10.94
N ALA A 306 7.54 0.68 11.19
CA ALA A 306 7.26 -0.55 11.92
C ALA A 306 7.74 -1.80 11.16
N ILE A 307 7.50 -1.85 9.85
CA ILE A 307 7.98 -2.95 9.01
C ILE A 307 9.49 -3.07 9.12
N LEU A 308 10.25 -1.97 8.89
CA LEU A 308 11.72 -1.99 8.96
C LEU A 308 12.21 -2.37 10.35
N ALA A 309 11.61 -1.81 11.41
CA ALA A 309 12.01 -2.11 12.80
C ALA A 309 11.74 -3.57 13.20
N ALA A 310 10.73 -4.21 12.60
CA ALA A 310 10.36 -5.60 12.89
C ALA A 310 11.22 -6.62 12.15
N ILE A 311 11.60 -6.34 10.88
CA ILE A 311 12.28 -7.32 10.02
C ILE A 311 13.80 -7.20 10.02
N ILE A 312 14.38 -6.03 10.31
CA ILE A 312 15.83 -5.84 10.35
C ILE A 312 16.41 -6.47 11.63
N ARG A 313 17.51 -7.20 11.45
CA ARG A 313 18.23 -7.91 12.56
C ARG A 313 19.12 -6.97 13.35
#